data_d1d608f6910756a084aa6a1e7e1fd5f5
#
_entry.id   d1d608f6910756a084aa6a1e7e1fd5f5
#
_cell.length_a   1.000
_cell.length_b   1.000
_cell.length_c   1.000
_cell.angle_alpha   90.00
_cell.angle_beta   90.00
_cell.angle_gamma   90.00
#
_symmetry.space_group_name_H-M   'P 1'
#
loop_
_entity.id
_entity.type
_entity.pdbx_description
1 polymer ?
#
loop_
_entity_poly.entity_id
_entity_poly.type
_entity_poly.pdbx_seq_one_letter_code
_entity_poly.pdbx_strand_id
1 'polypeptide(L)'
;MTEEKLVERVTALFADSDAAQRKMIRLYAETNDAIEASAIIDSGAAVLHMLQGGLRPEVLVLDSVLSDTTIFPLLRSIRQQQIEYEPHIIVTLMPSAAPQIEKILTLVAECTIFKPYSLP
;
A
#
# COMPACT_ATOMS: atom_id res chain seq x y z
N MET A 1 16.80 6.98 30.77
CA MET A 1 16.07 7.02 29.58
C MET A 1 16.75 6.25 28.47
N THR A 2 16.04 5.75 27.68
CA THR A 2 16.52 4.73 26.78
C THR A 2 16.38 5.18 25.33
N GLU A 3 17.32 4.79 24.52
CA GLU A 3 17.38 5.20 23.14
C GLU A 3 16.43 4.40 22.25
N GLU A 4 16.03 3.23 22.70
CA GLU A 4 15.16 2.39 21.86
C GLU A 4 13.83 3.05 21.55
N LYS A 5 13.37 3.95 22.38
CA LYS A 5 12.13 4.68 22.11
C LYS A 5 12.27 5.66 20.98
N LEU A 6 13.46 5.90 20.52
CA LEU A 6 13.71 6.80 19.40
C LEU A 6 13.65 6.09 18.06
N VAL A 7 13.40 4.79 18.04
CA VAL A 7 13.23 4.06 16.79
C VAL A 7 11.97 4.56 16.10
N GLU A 8 12.14 5.09 14.91
CA GLU A 8 11.01 5.55 14.12
C GLU A 8 10.38 4.37 13.40
N ARG A 9 9.07 4.39 13.35
CA ARG A 9 8.31 3.38 12.66
C ARG A 9 7.62 4.02 11.46
N VAL A 10 7.72 3.37 10.31
CA VAL A 10 7.00 3.78 9.12
C VAL A 10 5.61 3.18 9.16
N THR A 11 4.59 4.01 9.03
CA THR A 11 3.22 3.54 8.97
C THR A 11 2.87 3.23 7.52
N ALA A 12 2.29 2.07 7.29
CA ALA A 12 1.94 1.63 5.94
C ALA A 12 0.57 0.98 5.90
N LEU A 13 -0.20 1.32 4.87
CA LEU A 13 -1.43 0.61 4.55
C LEU A 13 -1.14 -0.32 3.38
N PHE A 14 -1.54 -1.58 3.53
CA PHE A 14 -1.36 -2.58 2.50
C PHE A 14 -2.73 -2.99 1.96
N ALA A 15 -2.90 -2.90 0.66
CA ALA A 15 -4.10 -3.40 -0.01
C ALA A 15 -3.69 -4.45 -1.03
N ASP A 16 -4.18 -5.67 -0.85
CA ASP A 16 -3.83 -6.80 -1.70
C ASP A 16 -5.01 -7.76 -1.76
N SER A 17 -5.36 -8.18 -2.97
CA SER A 17 -6.49 -9.10 -3.17
C SER A 17 -6.16 -10.54 -2.75
N ASP A 18 -4.90 -10.89 -2.63
CA ASP A 18 -4.45 -12.25 -2.31
C ASP A 18 -4.39 -12.43 -0.80
N ALA A 19 -5.21 -13.36 -0.29
CA ALA A 19 -5.27 -13.64 1.14
C ALA A 19 -3.95 -14.18 1.68
N ALA A 20 -3.21 -14.97 0.89
CA ALA A 20 -1.92 -15.49 1.31
C ALA A 20 -0.91 -14.37 1.44
N GLN A 21 -0.93 -13.41 0.52
CA GLN A 21 -0.05 -12.26 0.57
C GLN A 21 -0.36 -11.39 1.78
N ARG A 22 -1.66 -11.16 2.06
CA ARG A 22 -2.05 -10.39 3.25
C ARG A 22 -1.59 -11.06 4.54
N LYS A 23 -1.66 -12.39 4.60
CA LYS A 23 -1.18 -13.13 5.77
C LYS A 23 0.32 -12.96 5.95
N MET A 24 1.08 -13.02 4.86
CA MET A 24 2.52 -12.83 4.91
C MET A 24 2.89 -11.43 5.39
N ILE A 25 2.18 -10.42 4.90
CA ILE A 25 2.40 -9.05 5.32
C ILE A 25 2.12 -8.89 6.82
N ARG A 26 1.05 -9.50 7.30
CA ARG A 26 0.69 -9.42 8.71
C ARG A 26 1.77 -10.05 9.59
N LEU A 27 2.25 -11.23 9.20
CA LEU A 27 3.31 -11.91 9.96
C LEU A 27 4.59 -11.08 9.98
N TYR A 28 4.94 -10.49 8.84
CA TYR A 28 6.12 -9.64 8.77
C TYR A 28 6.00 -8.42 9.69
N ALA A 29 4.85 -7.76 9.65
CA ALA A 29 4.63 -6.57 10.46
C ALA A 29 4.67 -6.87 11.96
N GLU A 30 4.25 -8.07 12.36
CA GLU A 30 4.31 -8.48 13.76
C GLU A 30 5.73 -8.68 14.28
N THR A 31 6.67 -8.93 13.38
CA THR A 31 8.05 -9.24 13.75
C THR A 31 9.05 -8.15 13.41
N ASN A 32 8.62 -7.07 12.76
CA ASN A 32 9.51 -6.00 12.34
C ASN A 32 9.09 -4.68 12.98
N ASP A 33 9.95 -4.20 13.88
CA ASP A 33 9.66 -2.98 14.64
C ASP A 33 9.76 -1.70 13.80
N ALA A 34 10.33 -1.77 12.60
CA ALA A 34 10.49 -0.60 11.75
C ALA A 34 9.22 -0.23 10.99
N ILE A 35 8.26 -1.16 10.92
CA ILE A 35 7.03 -0.97 10.15
C ILE A 35 5.82 -1.21 11.04
N GLU A 36 4.89 -0.28 10.95
CA GLU A 36 3.57 -0.45 11.55
C GLU A 36 2.55 -0.58 10.43
N ALA A 37 1.90 -1.73 10.35
CA ALA A 37 0.83 -1.93 9.38
C ALA A 37 -0.44 -1.26 9.92
N SER A 38 -0.74 -0.08 9.40
CA SER A 38 -1.92 0.68 9.80
C SER A 38 -3.21 -0.02 9.40
N ALA A 39 -3.17 -0.72 8.27
CA ALA A 39 -4.29 -1.54 7.81
C ALA A 39 -3.76 -2.54 6.78
N ILE A 40 -4.38 -3.72 6.74
CA ILE A 40 -4.11 -4.74 5.72
C ILE A 40 -5.47 -5.17 5.19
N ILE A 41 -5.79 -4.76 3.96
CA ILE A 41 -7.14 -4.83 3.42
C ILE A 41 -7.11 -5.36 1.99
N ASP A 42 -8.29 -5.65 1.42
CA ASP A 42 -8.39 -6.34 0.13
C ASP A 42 -9.08 -5.54 -0.96
N SER A 43 -9.59 -4.35 -0.67
CA SER A 43 -10.41 -3.61 -1.63
C SER A 43 -10.08 -2.13 -1.68
N GLY A 44 -10.37 -1.51 -2.82
CA GLY A 44 -10.24 -0.07 -2.97
C GLY A 44 -11.23 0.69 -2.11
N ALA A 45 -12.44 0.16 -1.95
CA ALA A 45 -13.44 0.78 -1.09
C ALA A 45 -12.94 0.86 0.35
N ALA A 46 -12.27 -0.20 0.83
CA ALA A 46 -11.71 -0.20 2.17
C ALA A 46 -10.59 0.83 2.30
N VAL A 47 -9.73 0.98 1.29
CA VAL A 47 -8.69 2.02 1.28
C VAL A 47 -9.34 3.40 1.46
N LEU A 48 -10.32 3.71 0.62
CA LEU A 48 -10.97 5.02 0.66
C LEU A 48 -11.68 5.26 1.98
N HIS A 49 -12.32 4.23 2.52
CA HIS A 49 -13.01 4.32 3.80
C HIS A 49 -12.04 4.67 4.94
N MET A 50 -10.88 4.01 4.96
CA MET A 50 -9.86 4.27 5.98
C MET A 50 -9.33 5.69 5.88
N LEU A 51 -9.06 6.16 4.67
CA LEU A 51 -8.55 7.52 4.48
C LEU A 51 -9.61 8.57 4.83
N GLN A 52 -10.86 8.34 4.46
CA GLN A 52 -11.96 9.23 4.81
C GLN A 52 -12.19 9.28 6.32
N GLY A 53 -11.91 8.18 7.00
CA GLY A 53 -12.01 8.11 8.46
C GLY A 53 -10.86 8.75 9.21
N GLY A 54 -9.87 9.29 8.51
CA GLY A 54 -8.76 10.01 9.14
C GLY A 54 -7.44 9.28 9.19
N LEU A 55 -7.37 8.02 8.71
CA LEU A 55 -6.11 7.30 8.69
C LEU A 55 -5.16 7.98 7.70
N ARG A 56 -3.90 8.18 8.11
CA ARG A 56 -2.90 8.86 7.29
C ARG A 56 -1.58 8.10 7.31
N PRO A 57 -1.52 6.89 6.74
CA PRO A 57 -0.25 6.16 6.68
C PRO A 57 0.74 6.89 5.77
N GLU A 58 2.01 6.79 6.12
CA GLU A 58 3.07 7.44 5.34
C GLU A 58 3.23 6.79 3.96
N VAL A 59 2.94 5.48 3.88
CA VAL A 59 3.09 4.71 2.66
C VAL A 59 1.80 3.95 2.35
N LEU A 60 1.41 3.98 1.09
CA LEU A 60 0.33 3.12 0.57
C LEU A 60 0.97 2.07 -0.33
N VAL A 61 0.81 0.81 0.00
CA VAL A 61 1.26 -0.31 -0.83
C VAL A 61 0.01 -0.93 -1.45
N LEU A 62 -0.20 -0.68 -2.73
CA LEU A 62 -1.45 -0.98 -3.40
C LEU A 62 -1.24 -1.99 -4.53
N ASP A 63 -1.97 -3.08 -4.50
CA ASP A 63 -2.02 -4.04 -5.59
C ASP A 63 -2.66 -3.37 -6.82
N SER A 64 -2.13 -3.65 -7.99
CA SER A 64 -2.66 -3.09 -9.23
C SER A 64 -4.08 -3.56 -9.55
N VAL A 65 -4.48 -4.72 -9.03
CA VAL A 65 -5.83 -5.25 -9.16
C VAL A 65 -6.33 -5.67 -7.79
N LEU A 66 -7.36 -5.00 -7.31
CA LEU A 66 -8.01 -5.31 -6.05
C LEU A 66 -9.35 -6.01 -6.32
N SER A 67 -10.04 -6.42 -5.27
CA SER A 67 -11.27 -7.19 -5.42
C SER A 67 -12.39 -6.41 -6.12
N ASP A 68 -12.36 -5.08 -6.03
CA ASP A 68 -13.42 -4.22 -6.54
C ASP A 68 -12.96 -3.17 -7.54
N THR A 69 -11.67 -3.00 -7.76
CA THR A 69 -11.16 -1.95 -8.64
C THR A 69 -9.74 -2.24 -9.09
N THR A 70 -9.29 -1.48 -10.07
CA THR A 70 -7.90 -1.46 -10.49
C THR A 70 -7.23 -0.21 -9.98
N ILE A 71 -5.91 -0.11 -10.17
CA ILE A 71 -5.09 0.94 -9.55
C ILE A 71 -5.44 2.34 -10.04
N PHE A 72 -5.74 2.53 -11.34
CA PHE A 72 -5.96 3.88 -11.86
C PHE A 72 -7.21 4.55 -11.30
N PRO A 73 -8.39 3.90 -11.30
CA PRO A 73 -9.56 4.49 -10.65
C PRO A 73 -9.34 4.74 -9.17
N LEU A 74 -8.61 3.85 -8.48
CA LEU A 74 -8.33 4.01 -7.06
C LEU A 74 -7.46 5.24 -6.80
N LEU A 75 -6.37 5.40 -7.55
CA LEU A 75 -5.49 6.56 -7.40
C LEU A 75 -6.23 7.85 -7.70
N ARG A 76 -7.11 7.83 -8.71
CA ARG A 76 -7.92 9.00 -9.03
C ARG A 76 -8.83 9.34 -7.85
N SER A 77 -9.48 8.34 -7.26
CA SER A 77 -10.37 8.56 -6.13
C SER A 77 -9.62 9.09 -4.91
N ILE A 78 -8.42 8.59 -4.66
CA ILE A 78 -7.59 9.08 -3.56
C ILE A 78 -7.26 10.56 -3.78
N ARG A 79 -6.88 10.93 -4.99
CA ARG A 79 -6.54 12.32 -5.31
C ARG A 79 -7.72 13.27 -5.31
N GLN A 80 -8.91 12.75 -5.55
CA GLN A 80 -10.15 13.56 -5.53
C GLN A 80 -10.62 13.83 -4.11
N GLN A 81 -10.10 13.14 -3.12
CA GLN A 81 -10.38 13.48 -1.73
C GLN A 81 -9.73 14.82 -1.42
N GLN A 82 -10.51 15.77 -0.96
CA GLN A 82 -10.01 17.11 -0.67
C GLN A 82 -9.37 17.15 0.70
N ILE A 83 -8.22 16.51 0.82
CA ILE A 83 -7.46 16.42 2.08
C ILE A 83 -6.01 16.71 1.79
N GLU A 84 -5.34 17.32 2.76
CA GLU A 84 -3.90 17.53 2.68
C GLU A 84 -3.18 16.26 3.10
N TYR A 85 -2.84 15.45 2.11
CA TYR A 85 -2.23 14.16 2.37
C TYR A 85 -1.47 13.71 1.12
N GLU A 86 -0.18 13.54 1.27
CA GLU A 86 0.70 13.14 0.19
C GLU A 86 1.50 11.91 0.60
N PRO A 87 0.88 10.72 0.57
CA PRO A 87 1.59 9.50 0.91
C PRO A 87 2.57 9.10 -0.20
N HIS A 88 3.57 8.32 0.18
CA HIS A 88 4.39 7.60 -0.79
C HIS A 88 3.56 6.42 -1.30
N ILE A 89 3.55 6.21 -2.60
CA ILE A 89 2.73 5.16 -3.21
C ILE A 89 3.61 4.13 -3.87
N ILE A 90 3.45 2.88 -3.46
CA ILE A 90 4.09 1.71 -4.04
C ILE A 90 2.99 0.85 -4.65
N VAL A 91 3.14 0.49 -5.91
CA VAL A 91 2.17 -0.37 -6.59
C VAL A 91 2.79 -1.74 -6.85
N THR A 92 2.05 -2.80 -6.53
CA THR A 92 2.50 -4.15 -6.77
C THR A 92 1.80 -4.72 -8.01
N LEU A 93 2.55 -5.43 -8.84
CA LEU A 93 2.12 -5.90 -10.14
C LEU A 93 2.38 -7.39 -10.31
N MET A 94 1.47 -8.07 -11.00
CA MET A 94 1.76 -9.41 -11.51
C MET A 94 2.70 -9.29 -12.71
N PRO A 95 3.70 -10.18 -12.85
CA PRO A 95 4.65 -10.08 -13.96
C PRO A 95 3.99 -10.12 -15.34
N SER A 96 2.87 -10.84 -15.48
CA SER A 96 2.15 -10.95 -16.75
C SER A 96 1.57 -9.62 -17.24
N ALA A 97 1.35 -8.67 -16.33
CA ALA A 97 0.78 -7.37 -16.66
C ALA A 97 1.84 -6.31 -16.95
N ALA A 98 3.11 -6.66 -16.80
CA ALA A 98 4.20 -5.71 -16.66
C ALA A 98 4.45 -4.76 -17.84
N PRO A 99 4.55 -5.22 -19.11
CA PRO A 99 5.16 -4.37 -20.13
C PRO A 99 4.42 -3.07 -20.43
N GLN A 100 3.08 -3.09 -20.33
CA GLN A 100 2.28 -1.94 -20.68
C GLN A 100 1.89 -1.13 -19.44
N ILE A 101 1.53 -1.84 -18.37
CA ILE A 101 1.04 -1.19 -17.15
C ILE A 101 2.17 -0.49 -16.43
N GLU A 102 3.36 -1.10 -16.37
CA GLU A 102 4.51 -0.48 -15.71
C GLU A 102 4.83 0.89 -16.30
N LYS A 103 4.79 1.00 -17.62
CA LYS A 103 5.07 2.24 -18.31
C LYS A 103 4.15 3.37 -17.86
N ILE A 104 2.89 3.05 -17.64
CA ILE A 104 1.90 4.03 -17.22
C ILE A 104 2.01 4.32 -15.73
N LEU A 105 2.31 3.30 -14.92
CA LEU A 105 2.40 3.44 -13.48
C LEU A 105 3.58 4.31 -13.05
N THR A 106 4.65 4.36 -13.84
CA THR A 106 5.78 5.24 -13.53
C THR A 106 5.38 6.71 -13.53
N LEU A 107 4.23 7.05 -14.12
CA LEU A 107 3.73 8.42 -14.13
C LEU A 107 2.90 8.76 -12.89
N VAL A 108 2.43 7.76 -12.15
CA VAL A 108 1.49 7.99 -11.04
C VAL A 108 1.92 7.36 -9.72
N ALA A 109 2.91 6.49 -9.74
CA ALA A 109 3.42 5.83 -8.54
C ALA A 109 4.92 6.10 -8.39
N GLU A 110 5.39 6.18 -7.17
CA GLU A 110 6.81 6.40 -6.90
C GLU A 110 7.63 5.14 -7.15
N CYS A 111 7.01 3.98 -6.99
CA CYS A 111 7.70 2.70 -7.12
C CYS A 111 6.73 1.63 -7.56
N THR A 112 7.22 0.69 -8.39
CA THR A 112 6.45 -0.51 -8.74
C THR A 112 7.25 -1.74 -8.33
N ILE A 113 6.54 -2.74 -7.82
CA ILE A 113 7.14 -3.99 -7.37
C ILE A 113 6.34 -5.14 -7.97
N PHE A 114 7.04 -6.14 -8.52
CA PHE A 114 6.37 -7.31 -9.08
C PHE A 114 6.08 -8.34 -7.99
N LYS A 115 4.94 -9.00 -8.12
CA LYS A 115 4.52 -10.08 -7.25
C LYS A 115 5.05 -11.42 -7.78
N PRO A 116 5.30 -12.38 -6.93
CA PRO A 116 5.33 -12.25 -5.48
C PRO A 116 6.58 -11.50 -5.03
N TYR A 117 6.47 -10.80 -3.92
CA TYR A 117 7.62 -10.09 -3.36
C TYR A 117 7.87 -10.58 -1.92
N SER A 118 9.13 -10.44 -1.50
CA SER A 118 9.54 -10.75 -0.14
C SER A 118 9.77 -9.46 0.61
N LEU A 119 9.39 -9.46 1.86
CA LEU A 119 9.71 -8.35 2.75
C LEU A 119 11.01 -8.67 3.47
N PRO A 120 11.90 -7.69 3.64
CA PRO A 120 13.21 -7.91 4.27
C PRO A 120 13.12 -8.25 5.74
#